data_f5262788d3349d548857543aebf85ca8
#
_entry.id   f5262788d3349d548857543aebf85ca8
#
_cell.length_a   1.000
_cell.length_b   1.000
_cell.length_c   1.000
_cell.angle_alpha   90.00
_cell.angle_beta   90.00
_cell.angle_gamma   90.00
#
_symmetry.space_group_name_H-M   'P 1'
#
loop_
_entity.id
_entity.type
_entity.pdbx_description
1 polymer ?
#
loop_
_entity_poly.entity_id
_entity_poly.type
_entity_poly.pdbx_seq_one_letter_code
_entity_poly.pdbx_strand_id
1 'polypeptide(L)'
;DQLSQNLEVYKYERPIFANSGLAPVRGDFPLHLQKTDQERIQNSIDEVYQVYLENQIHFEVSYKLDGTSMTVSRFEGDEHVCSRNLSFQLDCAYDDMTLVILGKEMLKSIEGDFTIQGELVGPSIQSNFENLAKPQFYMFSLFDVKRRENVTPSEARLFAQQHGLNYVPVLHGNMTLQALFGENLTQTELLDALLHYADGESGLKGKYREGLVYKAEQESPFSFKTISNKYLLKQA
;
A
#
# COMPACT_ATOMS: atom_id res chain seq x y z
N ASP A 1 -12.58 14.12 14.61
CA ASP A 1 -12.64 14.07 16.08
C ASP A 1 -12.92 15.50 16.56
N GLN A 2 -14.02 15.69 17.36
CA GLN A 2 -14.45 17.02 17.86
C GLN A 2 -13.34 17.70 18.68
N LEU A 3 -12.46 16.93 19.32
CA LEU A 3 -11.35 17.46 20.12
C LEU A 3 -10.25 18.06 19.21
N SER A 4 -9.95 17.44 18.09
CA SER A 4 -8.96 17.97 17.14
C SER A 4 -9.43 19.25 16.45
N GLN A 5 -10.73 19.38 16.18
CA GLN A 5 -11.31 20.60 15.62
C GLN A 5 -11.28 21.78 16.61
N ASN A 6 -11.53 21.52 17.90
CA ASN A 6 -11.52 22.54 18.94
C ASN A 6 -10.12 23.00 19.34
N LEU A 7 -9.09 22.20 19.08
CA LEU A 7 -7.71 22.51 19.42
C LEU A 7 -6.85 22.92 18.22
N GLU A 8 -7.47 23.01 17.01
CA GLU A 8 -6.75 23.26 15.75
C GLU A 8 -5.54 22.32 15.54
N VAL A 9 -5.62 21.10 16.10
CA VAL A 9 -4.56 20.09 15.97
C VAL A 9 -4.79 19.28 14.70
N TYR A 10 -3.98 19.52 13.70
CA TYR A 10 -3.96 18.78 12.46
C TYR A 10 -2.76 17.82 12.44
N LYS A 11 -2.98 16.62 11.87
CA LYS A 11 -1.86 15.72 11.58
C LYS A 11 -0.92 16.43 10.61
N TYR A 12 0.32 16.67 11.01
CA TYR A 12 1.31 17.21 10.10
C TYR A 12 1.60 16.17 9.01
N GLU A 13 1.21 16.49 7.80
CA GLU A 13 1.64 15.75 6.60
C GLU A 13 2.72 16.58 5.92
N ARG A 14 3.92 16.01 5.82
CA ARG A 14 5.00 16.67 5.06
C ARG A 14 4.47 17.00 3.67
N PRO A 15 4.55 18.26 3.22
CA PRO A 15 4.23 18.60 1.83
C PRO A 15 5.18 17.80 0.94
N ILE A 16 4.66 16.84 0.21
CA ILE A 16 5.47 15.86 -0.53
C ILE A 16 6.32 16.53 -1.61
N PHE A 17 6.06 17.76 -2.02
CA PHE A 17 6.80 18.44 -3.08
C PHE A 17 6.77 19.97 -3.00
N ALA A 18 6.63 20.55 -1.83
CA ALA A 18 6.67 22.02 -1.69
C ALA A 18 8.01 22.64 -2.17
N ASN A 19 9.05 21.83 -2.34
CA ASN A 19 10.38 22.30 -2.72
C ASN A 19 10.87 21.89 -4.11
N SER A 20 10.14 21.08 -4.86
CA SER A 20 10.61 20.64 -6.18
C SER A 20 10.01 21.42 -7.34
N GLY A 21 9.40 22.55 -7.19
CA GLY A 21 9.02 23.53 -8.23
C GLY A 21 8.69 23.04 -9.66
N LEU A 22 8.61 21.76 -9.91
CA LEU A 22 8.83 21.15 -11.21
C LEU A 22 7.70 20.22 -11.70
N ALA A 23 6.77 19.78 -10.84
CA ALA A 23 5.68 18.96 -11.33
C ALA A 23 4.35 19.71 -11.30
N PRO A 24 3.78 20.08 -12.46
CA PRO A 24 2.46 20.66 -12.50
C PRO A 24 1.45 19.67 -11.91
N VAL A 25 0.85 20.05 -10.79
CA VAL A 25 -0.24 19.31 -10.15
C VAL A 25 -1.52 19.56 -10.95
N ARG A 26 -2.23 18.49 -11.31
CA ARG A 26 -3.57 18.59 -11.90
C ARG A 26 -4.61 18.97 -10.83
N GLY A 27 -4.44 18.45 -9.61
CA GLY A 27 -5.33 18.69 -8.48
C GLY A 27 -5.09 17.68 -7.35
N ASP A 28 -6.05 17.64 -6.44
CA ASP A 28 -6.07 16.65 -5.35
C ASP A 28 -6.29 15.23 -5.89
N PHE A 29 -6.04 14.23 -5.03
CA PHE A 29 -6.33 12.83 -5.34
C PHE A 29 -7.82 12.68 -5.73
N PRO A 30 -8.15 12.01 -6.85
CA PRO A 30 -9.51 11.94 -7.37
C PRO A 30 -10.49 11.30 -6.39
N LEU A 31 -11.65 11.94 -6.18
CA LEU A 31 -12.67 11.48 -5.21
C LEU A 31 -13.33 10.13 -5.57
N HIS A 32 -13.28 9.76 -6.85
CA HIS A 32 -13.83 8.48 -7.31
C HIS A 32 -12.86 7.30 -7.09
N LEU A 33 -11.62 7.58 -6.71
CA LEU A 33 -10.62 6.58 -6.36
C LEU A 33 -10.49 6.45 -4.84
N GLN A 34 -10.17 5.27 -4.38
CA GLN A 34 -9.97 5.00 -2.95
C GLN A 34 -8.49 5.16 -2.58
N LYS A 35 -8.21 5.84 -1.46
CA LYS A 35 -6.88 5.87 -0.86
C LYS A 35 -6.57 4.51 -0.20
N THR A 36 -5.30 4.14 -0.18
CA THR A 36 -4.82 2.79 0.19
C THR A 36 -4.30 2.68 1.62
N ASP A 37 -4.76 3.52 2.52
CA ASP A 37 -4.33 3.45 3.92
C ASP A 37 -4.98 2.26 4.64
N GLN A 38 -4.15 1.34 5.15
CA GLN A 38 -4.59 0.30 6.07
C GLN A 38 -4.46 0.78 7.52
N GLU A 39 -5.38 0.33 8.38
CA GLU A 39 -5.30 0.58 9.80
C GLU A 39 -4.13 -0.19 10.44
N ARG A 40 -3.55 0.39 11.49
CA ARG A 40 -2.58 -0.32 12.31
C ARG A 40 -3.29 -1.32 13.19
N ILE A 41 -2.68 -2.48 13.39
CA ILE A 41 -3.23 -3.54 14.26
C ILE A 41 -3.65 -3.03 15.63
N GLN A 42 -2.92 -2.09 16.23
CA GLN A 42 -3.26 -1.52 17.53
C GLN A 42 -4.61 -0.81 17.55
N ASN A 43 -5.09 -0.31 16.39
CA ASN A 43 -6.38 0.38 16.27
C ASN A 43 -7.52 -0.58 15.88
N SER A 44 -7.20 -1.76 15.37
CA SER A 44 -8.17 -2.73 14.84
C SER A 44 -8.12 -4.09 15.53
N ILE A 45 -7.43 -4.20 16.66
CA ILE A 45 -7.21 -5.49 17.33
C ILE A 45 -8.50 -6.18 17.74
N ASP A 46 -9.53 -5.44 18.16
CA ASP A 46 -10.80 -6.01 18.56
C ASP A 46 -11.47 -6.75 17.38
N GLU A 47 -11.48 -6.11 16.21
CA GLU A 47 -12.04 -6.67 14.98
C GLU A 47 -11.19 -7.84 14.46
N VAL A 48 -9.88 -7.70 14.46
CA VAL A 48 -8.94 -8.77 14.08
C VAL A 48 -9.07 -9.98 14.99
N TYR A 49 -9.30 -9.76 16.28
CA TYR A 49 -9.49 -10.86 17.25
C TYR A 49 -10.78 -11.62 16.99
N GLN A 50 -11.87 -10.95 16.61
CA GLN A 50 -13.10 -11.63 16.19
C GLN A 50 -12.87 -12.51 14.96
N VAL A 51 -12.20 -11.97 13.95
CA VAL A 51 -11.80 -12.73 12.74
C VAL A 51 -10.92 -13.94 13.10
N TYR A 52 -9.99 -13.78 14.05
CA TYR A 52 -9.16 -14.88 14.54
C TYR A 52 -10.01 -15.98 15.20
N LEU A 53 -10.97 -15.63 16.06
CA LEU A 53 -11.83 -16.58 16.74
C LEU A 53 -12.74 -17.36 15.77
N GLU A 54 -13.28 -16.70 14.77
CA GLU A 54 -14.12 -17.32 13.73
C GLU A 54 -13.33 -18.26 12.82
N ASN A 55 -12.07 -17.98 12.60
CA ASN A 55 -11.11 -18.76 11.78
C ASN A 55 -11.61 -19.10 10.36
N GLN A 56 -12.44 -18.22 9.77
CA GLN A 56 -13.04 -18.44 8.44
C GLN A 56 -12.35 -17.62 7.35
N ILE A 57 -11.75 -16.48 7.73
CA ILE A 57 -11.13 -15.56 6.77
C ILE A 57 -9.67 -15.95 6.51
N HIS A 58 -9.36 -16.10 5.24
CA HIS A 58 -8.00 -16.32 4.77
C HIS A 58 -7.38 -15.00 4.33
N PHE A 59 -6.10 -14.83 4.58
CA PHE A 59 -5.34 -13.62 4.28
C PHE A 59 -4.20 -13.89 3.31
N GLU A 60 -4.02 -12.96 2.38
CA GLU A 60 -2.71 -12.70 1.81
C GLU A 60 -1.91 -11.87 2.82
N VAL A 61 -0.73 -12.33 3.16
CA VAL A 61 0.24 -11.58 3.99
C VAL A 61 1.40 -11.15 3.11
N SER A 62 1.52 -9.86 2.88
CA SER A 62 2.53 -9.28 2.01
C SER A 62 3.47 -8.34 2.77
N TYR A 63 4.64 -8.09 2.21
CA TYR A 63 5.60 -7.15 2.77
C TYR A 63 5.12 -5.72 2.60
N LYS A 64 5.16 -4.96 3.69
CA LYS A 64 5.01 -3.51 3.63
C LYS A 64 6.32 -2.90 3.17
N LEU A 65 6.30 -2.24 2.01
CA LEU A 65 7.47 -1.58 1.44
C LEU A 65 7.52 -0.11 1.87
N ASP A 66 8.73 0.38 2.16
CA ASP A 66 9.00 1.78 2.50
C ASP A 66 9.31 2.56 1.21
N GLY A 67 8.37 3.34 0.76
CA GLY A 67 8.48 4.10 -0.47
C GLY A 67 7.49 5.26 -0.56
N THR A 68 6.95 5.44 -1.73
CA THR A 68 5.93 6.46 -2.01
C THR A 68 4.73 5.81 -2.70
N SER A 69 3.54 6.07 -2.16
CA SER A 69 2.29 5.58 -2.77
C SER A 69 2.14 6.13 -4.19
N MET A 70 1.79 5.25 -5.12
CA MET A 70 1.53 5.58 -6.51
C MET A 70 0.26 4.90 -6.98
N THR A 71 -0.64 5.67 -7.57
CA THR A 71 -1.87 5.19 -8.20
C THR A 71 -1.83 5.55 -9.69
N VAL A 72 -2.12 4.59 -10.54
CA VAL A 72 -2.29 4.80 -11.99
C VAL A 72 -3.67 4.30 -12.37
N SER A 73 -4.47 5.18 -12.97
CA SER A 73 -5.85 4.90 -13.30
C SER A 73 -6.18 5.36 -14.72
N ARG A 74 -6.90 4.53 -15.46
CA ARG A 74 -7.68 4.89 -16.63
C ARG A 74 -9.09 4.38 -16.43
N PHE A 75 -10.05 5.28 -16.53
CA PHE A 75 -11.47 4.95 -16.44
C PHE A 75 -12.29 5.87 -17.37
N GLU A 76 -13.02 5.26 -18.31
CA GLU A 76 -13.84 5.97 -19.30
C GLU A 76 -13.06 7.07 -20.07
N GLY A 77 -11.78 6.83 -20.33
CA GLY A 77 -10.89 7.76 -21.03
C GLY A 77 -10.26 8.84 -20.16
N ASP A 78 -10.63 8.96 -18.89
CA ASP A 78 -9.93 9.84 -17.94
C ASP A 78 -8.74 9.13 -17.32
N GLU A 79 -7.56 9.74 -17.45
CA GLU A 79 -6.30 9.17 -17.01
C GLU A 79 -5.71 9.95 -15.84
N HIS A 80 -5.24 9.22 -14.84
CA HIS A 80 -4.60 9.76 -13.65
C HIS A 80 -3.31 9.03 -13.31
N VAL A 81 -2.31 9.81 -12.95
CA VAL A 81 -1.12 9.34 -12.21
C VAL A 81 -1.07 10.16 -10.93
N CYS A 82 -1.13 9.48 -9.79
CA CYS A 82 -1.25 10.13 -8.49
C CYS A 82 -0.18 9.66 -7.52
N SER A 83 0.25 10.59 -6.67
CA SER A 83 0.85 10.26 -5.37
C SER A 83 -0.27 10.01 -4.35
N ARG A 84 0.08 9.91 -3.06
CA ARG A 84 -0.91 9.70 -1.98
C ARG A 84 -2.02 10.75 -1.94
N ASN A 85 -1.71 12.01 -2.26
CA ASN A 85 -2.64 13.13 -2.09
C ASN A 85 -2.89 13.94 -3.36
N LEU A 86 -2.07 13.81 -4.38
CA LEU A 86 -2.07 14.66 -5.55
C LEU A 86 -2.18 13.86 -6.85
N SER A 87 -2.94 14.38 -7.81
CA SER A 87 -2.97 13.96 -9.20
C SER A 87 -2.08 14.90 -10.04
N PHE A 88 -1.32 14.36 -10.99
CA PHE A 88 -0.37 15.12 -11.81
C PHE A 88 -0.90 15.34 -13.22
N GLN A 89 -0.48 16.45 -13.84
CA GLN A 89 -0.75 16.72 -15.25
C GLN A 89 0.08 15.75 -16.11
N LEU A 90 -0.51 15.20 -17.18
CA LEU A 90 0.14 14.19 -18.02
C LEU A 90 0.64 14.73 -19.36
N ASP A 91 0.26 15.94 -19.75
CA ASP A 91 0.59 16.60 -20.99
C ASP A 91 1.89 17.43 -20.96
N CYS A 92 2.51 17.50 -19.78
CA CYS A 92 3.77 18.22 -19.58
C CYS A 92 5.01 17.29 -19.69
N ALA A 93 6.16 17.86 -19.98
CA ALA A 93 7.43 17.18 -19.86
C ALA A 93 7.84 17.07 -18.38
N TYR A 94 8.22 15.86 -17.94
CA TYR A 94 8.66 15.57 -16.58
C TYR A 94 10.03 14.88 -16.65
N ASP A 95 11.07 15.66 -16.80
CA ASP A 95 12.41 15.09 -17.02
C ASP A 95 12.96 14.36 -15.79
N ASP A 96 12.47 14.72 -14.57
CA ASP A 96 13.01 14.20 -13.31
C ASP A 96 11.97 13.51 -12.40
N MET A 97 10.70 13.42 -12.79
CA MET A 97 9.68 12.85 -11.91
C MET A 97 9.38 11.38 -12.22
N THR A 98 10.16 10.49 -11.65
CA THR A 98 10.07 9.03 -11.86
C THR A 98 8.64 8.48 -11.72
N LEU A 99 7.87 8.95 -10.72
CA LEU A 99 6.49 8.53 -10.51
C LEU A 99 5.62 8.78 -11.74
N VAL A 100 5.69 9.99 -12.33
CA VAL A 100 4.88 10.35 -13.50
C VAL A 100 5.38 9.64 -14.75
N ILE A 101 6.70 9.52 -14.93
CA ILE A 101 7.30 8.80 -16.07
C ILE A 101 6.81 7.36 -16.09
N LEU A 102 6.97 6.63 -15.00
CA LEU A 102 6.51 5.23 -14.89
C LEU A 102 5.00 5.10 -15.04
N GLY A 103 4.21 6.03 -14.48
CA GLY A 103 2.77 6.03 -14.62
C GLY A 103 2.32 6.21 -16.07
N LYS A 104 2.95 7.12 -16.82
CA LYS A 104 2.69 7.31 -18.25
C LYS A 104 3.08 6.08 -19.09
N GLU A 105 4.14 5.38 -18.73
CA GLU A 105 4.52 4.11 -19.38
C GLU A 105 3.47 3.03 -19.13
N MET A 106 2.95 2.91 -17.91
CA MET A 106 1.87 1.97 -17.58
C MET A 106 0.57 2.31 -18.33
N LEU A 107 0.18 3.59 -18.39
CA LEU A 107 -0.97 4.04 -19.17
C LEU A 107 -0.86 3.69 -20.66
N LYS A 108 0.34 3.66 -21.21
CA LYS A 108 0.57 3.26 -22.61
C LYS A 108 0.57 1.76 -22.82
N SER A 109 1.05 0.99 -21.84
CA SER A 109 1.27 -0.46 -21.98
C SER A 109 0.07 -1.32 -21.60
N ILE A 110 -0.83 -0.81 -20.74
CA ILE A 110 -2.01 -1.53 -20.27
C ILE A 110 -3.23 -1.01 -21.02
N GLU A 111 -3.93 -1.91 -21.72
CA GLU A 111 -5.14 -1.56 -22.46
C GLU A 111 -6.40 -1.61 -21.58
N GLY A 112 -7.44 -0.85 -21.97
CA GLY A 112 -8.72 -0.82 -21.28
C GLY A 112 -8.73 0.01 -20.00
N ASP A 113 -9.83 -0.08 -19.26
CA ASP A 113 -10.00 0.58 -17.97
C ASP A 113 -9.29 -0.22 -16.87
N PHE A 114 -8.54 0.46 -16.02
CA PHE A 114 -7.88 -0.14 -14.85
C PHE A 114 -7.55 0.94 -13.81
N THR A 115 -7.43 0.52 -12.57
CA THR A 115 -6.86 1.36 -11.49
C THR A 115 -5.96 0.49 -10.63
N ILE A 116 -4.67 0.67 -10.78
CA ILE A 116 -3.65 -0.03 -10.00
C ILE A 116 -3.07 0.88 -8.95
N GLN A 117 -2.80 0.32 -7.79
CA GLN A 117 -2.20 1.01 -6.65
C GLN A 117 -1.02 0.21 -6.14
N GLY A 118 0.05 0.90 -5.81
CA GLY A 118 1.29 0.27 -5.38
C GLY A 118 2.22 1.23 -4.67
N GLU A 119 3.40 0.71 -4.37
CA GLU A 119 4.49 1.46 -3.77
C GLU A 119 5.61 1.64 -4.79
N LEU A 120 6.05 2.86 -4.98
CA LEU A 120 7.24 3.19 -5.74
C LEU A 120 8.42 3.26 -4.75
N VAL A 121 9.43 2.43 -4.98
CA VAL A 121 10.60 2.28 -4.09
C VAL A 121 11.89 2.39 -4.88
N GLY A 122 12.97 2.84 -4.24
CA GLY A 122 14.29 2.90 -4.86
C GLY A 122 15.06 4.19 -4.59
N PRO A 123 16.15 4.42 -5.33
CA PRO A 123 16.97 5.63 -5.21
C PRO A 123 16.13 6.91 -5.36
N SER A 124 16.44 7.91 -4.55
CA SER A 124 15.74 9.20 -4.48
C SER A 124 14.26 9.13 -4.01
N ILE A 125 13.84 7.97 -3.51
CA ILE A 125 12.51 7.76 -2.92
C ILE A 125 12.72 7.39 -1.47
N GLN A 126 12.23 8.23 -0.56
CA GLN A 126 12.48 8.11 0.88
C GLN A 126 13.99 7.85 1.15
N SER A 127 14.29 6.89 2.02
CA SER A 127 15.67 6.48 2.35
C SER A 127 16.24 5.39 1.44
N ASN A 128 15.51 4.97 0.40
CA ASN A 128 15.81 3.75 -0.38
C ASN A 128 16.02 2.54 0.56
N PHE A 129 15.13 2.37 1.48
CA PHE A 129 15.21 1.36 2.55
C PHE A 129 15.39 -0.06 1.99
N GLU A 130 14.77 -0.33 0.85
CA GLU A 130 14.84 -1.63 0.16
C GLU A 130 16.14 -1.83 -0.63
N ASN A 131 17.06 -0.86 -0.61
CA ASN A 131 18.39 -0.91 -1.23
C ASN A 131 18.35 -1.34 -2.70
N LEU A 132 17.44 -0.75 -3.47
CA LEU A 132 17.32 -1.02 -4.90
C LEU A 132 18.31 -0.17 -5.72
N ALA A 133 18.80 -0.72 -6.82
CA ALA A 133 19.72 -0.03 -7.72
C ALA A 133 19.01 0.99 -8.64
N LYS A 134 17.70 0.84 -8.86
CA LYS A 134 16.85 1.73 -9.67
C LYS A 134 15.45 1.79 -9.08
N PRO A 135 14.68 2.87 -9.31
CA PRO A 135 13.29 2.95 -8.90
C PRO A 135 12.46 1.84 -9.53
N GLN A 136 11.57 1.23 -8.75
CA GLN A 136 10.65 0.19 -9.19
C GLN A 136 9.28 0.38 -8.53
N PHE A 137 8.23 0.16 -9.30
CA PHE A 137 6.87 0.11 -8.82
C PHE A 137 6.50 -1.32 -8.43
N TYR A 138 5.88 -1.49 -7.28
CA TYR A 138 5.32 -2.75 -6.77
C TYR A 138 3.84 -2.58 -6.50
N MET A 139 3.03 -3.20 -7.34
CA MET A 139 1.57 -3.20 -7.19
C MET A 139 1.17 -3.97 -5.94
N PHE A 140 0.16 -3.47 -5.23
CA PHE A 140 -0.43 -4.17 -4.08
C PHE A 140 -1.97 -4.19 -4.12
N SER A 141 -2.61 -3.44 -5.01
CA SER A 141 -4.07 -3.40 -5.12
C SER A 141 -4.52 -3.11 -6.55
N LEU A 142 -5.65 -3.70 -6.93
CA LEU A 142 -6.43 -3.37 -8.11
C LEU A 142 -7.82 -2.91 -7.65
N PHE A 143 -8.22 -1.71 -8.06
CA PHE A 143 -9.49 -1.12 -7.68
C PHE A 143 -10.45 -1.08 -8.86
N ASP A 144 -11.63 -1.66 -8.70
CA ASP A 144 -12.71 -1.57 -9.67
C ASP A 144 -13.50 -0.27 -9.44
N VAL A 145 -13.32 0.70 -10.33
CA VAL A 145 -13.95 2.01 -10.23
C VAL A 145 -15.46 1.93 -10.37
N LYS A 146 -15.98 1.01 -11.21
CA LYS A 146 -17.43 0.85 -11.42
C LYS A 146 -18.12 0.31 -10.17
N ARG A 147 -17.52 -0.69 -9.54
CA ARG A 147 -18.02 -1.32 -8.31
C ARG A 147 -17.63 -0.51 -7.07
N ARG A 148 -16.64 0.40 -7.19
CA ARG A 148 -16.04 1.21 -6.13
C ARG A 148 -15.45 0.36 -4.99
N GLU A 149 -14.81 -0.74 -5.36
CA GLU A 149 -14.20 -1.67 -4.41
C GLU A 149 -12.87 -2.23 -4.93
N ASN A 150 -12.05 -2.71 -4.01
CA ASN A 150 -10.88 -3.47 -4.38
C ASN A 150 -11.29 -4.90 -4.75
N VAL A 151 -10.66 -5.45 -5.79
CA VAL A 151 -10.76 -6.87 -6.09
C VAL A 151 -9.99 -7.69 -5.05
N THR A 152 -10.14 -9.00 -5.09
CA THR A 152 -9.39 -9.90 -4.19
C THR A 152 -7.88 -9.76 -4.39
N PRO A 153 -7.05 -10.01 -3.35
CA PRO A 153 -5.59 -10.03 -3.49
C PRO A 153 -5.11 -10.98 -4.59
N SER A 154 -5.71 -12.15 -4.72
CA SER A 154 -5.36 -13.13 -5.77
C SER A 154 -5.65 -12.62 -7.18
N GLU A 155 -6.77 -11.92 -7.41
CA GLU A 155 -7.09 -11.28 -8.69
C GLU A 155 -6.13 -10.13 -9.00
N ALA A 156 -5.81 -9.30 -8.01
CA ALA A 156 -4.83 -8.22 -8.17
C ALA A 156 -3.44 -8.76 -8.55
N ARG A 157 -3.02 -9.86 -7.94
CA ARG A 157 -1.75 -10.55 -8.25
C ARG A 157 -1.76 -11.14 -9.66
N LEU A 158 -2.88 -11.75 -10.07
CA LEU A 158 -3.05 -12.28 -11.42
C LEU A 158 -2.98 -11.17 -12.47
N PHE A 159 -3.63 -10.04 -12.22
CA PHE A 159 -3.55 -8.86 -13.09
C PHE A 159 -2.10 -8.37 -13.23
N ALA A 160 -1.36 -8.25 -12.12
CA ALA A 160 0.04 -7.86 -12.16
C ALA A 160 0.87 -8.81 -13.02
N GLN A 161 0.68 -10.12 -12.88
CA GLN A 161 1.36 -11.14 -13.69
C GLN A 161 1.03 -11.02 -15.18
N GLN A 162 -0.25 -10.83 -15.53
CA GLN A 162 -0.69 -10.71 -16.93
C GLN A 162 -0.09 -9.49 -17.64
N HIS A 163 0.13 -8.42 -16.91
CA HIS A 163 0.67 -7.17 -17.45
C HIS A 163 2.19 -6.97 -17.18
N GLY A 164 2.87 -7.99 -16.66
CA GLY A 164 4.32 -7.92 -16.40
C GLY A 164 4.71 -6.91 -15.33
N LEU A 165 3.78 -6.57 -14.42
CA LEU A 165 4.04 -5.67 -13.30
C LEU A 165 4.65 -6.44 -12.12
N ASN A 166 5.55 -5.78 -11.37
CA ASN A 166 5.93 -6.32 -10.07
C ASN A 166 4.75 -6.23 -9.11
N TYR A 167 4.49 -7.32 -8.39
CA TYR A 167 3.61 -7.32 -7.22
C TYR A 167 4.46 -7.25 -5.95
N VAL A 168 3.93 -6.69 -4.85
CA VAL A 168 4.64 -6.72 -3.56
C VAL A 168 4.98 -8.16 -3.20
N PRO A 169 6.17 -8.43 -2.64
CA PRO A 169 6.48 -9.79 -2.22
C PRO A 169 5.44 -10.32 -1.24
N VAL A 170 4.98 -11.55 -1.48
CA VAL A 170 3.97 -12.22 -0.66
C VAL A 170 4.66 -13.24 0.24
N LEU A 171 4.44 -13.13 1.54
CA LEU A 171 4.97 -14.05 2.54
C LEU A 171 4.08 -15.29 2.66
N HIS A 172 2.74 -15.07 2.66
CA HIS A 172 1.74 -16.12 2.66
C HIS A 172 0.56 -15.72 1.76
N GLY A 173 0.17 -16.61 0.86
CA GLY A 173 -0.86 -16.31 -0.14
C GLY A 173 -2.30 -16.59 0.29
N ASN A 174 -2.52 -17.44 1.28
CA ASN A 174 -3.86 -17.89 1.66
C ASN A 174 -3.84 -18.61 3.01
N MET A 175 -3.76 -17.88 4.13
CA MET A 175 -3.65 -18.45 5.47
C MET A 175 -4.63 -17.80 6.44
N THR A 176 -5.25 -18.59 7.32
CA THR A 176 -5.98 -18.03 8.45
C THR A 176 -5.03 -17.56 9.55
N LEU A 177 -5.49 -16.67 10.42
CA LEU A 177 -4.65 -16.19 11.53
C LEU A 177 -4.33 -17.31 12.52
N GLN A 178 -5.24 -18.27 12.75
CA GLN A 178 -4.94 -19.45 13.60
C GLN A 178 -3.89 -20.37 12.97
N ALA A 179 -3.90 -20.53 11.65
CA ALA A 179 -2.87 -21.32 10.96
C ALA A 179 -1.48 -20.65 11.04
N LEU A 180 -1.41 -19.31 11.14
CA LEU A 180 -0.16 -18.57 11.26
C LEU A 180 0.37 -18.51 12.69
N PHE A 181 -0.51 -18.33 13.67
CA PHE A 181 -0.12 -17.97 15.04
C PHE A 181 -0.48 -19.02 16.09
N GLY A 182 -1.21 -20.08 15.71
CA GLY A 182 -1.75 -21.09 16.62
C GLY A 182 -3.15 -20.79 17.09
N GLU A 183 -3.77 -21.78 17.72
CA GLU A 183 -5.12 -21.71 18.28
C GLU A 183 -5.08 -21.25 19.74
N ASN A 184 -6.25 -20.80 20.24
CA ASN A 184 -6.50 -20.48 21.65
C ASN A 184 -5.66 -19.33 22.24
N LEU A 185 -5.15 -18.44 21.41
CA LEU A 185 -4.50 -17.22 21.90
C LEU A 185 -5.56 -16.24 22.46
N THR A 186 -5.22 -15.58 23.55
CA THR A 186 -5.92 -14.39 23.99
C THR A 186 -5.68 -13.22 23.02
N GLN A 187 -6.49 -12.20 23.10
CA GLN A 187 -6.32 -11.00 22.27
C GLN A 187 -4.92 -10.35 22.44
N THR A 188 -4.43 -10.30 23.67
CA THR A 188 -3.10 -9.74 23.96
C THR A 188 -2.00 -10.61 23.36
N GLU A 189 -2.09 -11.93 23.50
CA GLU A 189 -1.11 -12.86 22.93
C GLU A 189 -1.12 -12.81 21.39
N LEU A 190 -2.30 -12.67 20.74
CA LEU A 190 -2.41 -12.49 19.31
C LEU A 190 -1.75 -11.17 18.86
N LEU A 191 -2.02 -10.07 19.58
CA LEU A 191 -1.40 -8.77 19.29
C LEU A 191 0.13 -8.86 19.37
N ASP A 192 0.65 -9.46 20.45
CA ASP A 192 2.09 -9.63 20.64
C ASP A 192 2.71 -10.52 19.55
N ALA A 193 2.02 -11.61 19.17
CA ALA A 193 2.46 -12.48 18.09
C ALA A 193 2.52 -11.75 16.75
N LEU A 194 1.48 -10.97 16.40
CA LEU A 194 1.41 -10.16 15.18
C LEU A 194 2.52 -9.10 15.13
N LEU A 195 2.78 -8.41 16.24
CA LEU A 195 3.84 -7.40 16.32
C LEU A 195 5.23 -8.03 16.26
N HIS A 196 5.44 -9.16 16.93
CA HIS A 196 6.70 -9.90 16.85
C HIS A 196 6.94 -10.44 15.42
N TYR A 197 5.89 -10.94 14.78
CA TYR A 197 5.96 -11.47 13.42
C TYR A 197 6.22 -10.37 12.38
N ALA A 198 5.93 -9.10 12.68
CA ALA A 198 6.29 -7.97 11.82
C ALA A 198 7.80 -7.77 11.70
N ASP A 199 8.59 -8.19 12.70
CA ASP A 199 10.05 -8.17 12.64
C ASP A 199 10.55 -9.31 11.74
N GLY A 200 11.52 -9.04 10.89
CA GLY A 200 12.12 -10.06 10.02
C GLY A 200 12.92 -9.47 8.87
N GLU A 201 13.37 -10.31 7.98
CA GLU A 201 14.12 -9.92 6.79
C GLU A 201 13.20 -9.22 5.77
N SER A 202 13.78 -8.33 4.94
CA SER A 202 13.06 -7.72 3.82
C SER A 202 12.68 -8.78 2.78
N GLY A 203 11.55 -8.59 2.12
CA GLY A 203 11.15 -9.36 0.94
C GLY A 203 11.88 -8.96 -0.35
N LEU A 204 12.71 -7.93 -0.30
CA LEU A 204 13.52 -7.43 -1.42
C LEU A 204 15.02 -7.50 -1.06
N LYS A 205 15.70 -6.35 -1.04
CA LYS A 205 17.15 -6.26 -0.78
C LYS A 205 17.49 -5.48 0.49
N GLY A 206 16.49 -5.00 1.20
CA GLY A 206 16.67 -4.34 2.50
C GLY A 206 17.17 -5.32 3.56
N LYS A 207 17.77 -4.80 4.61
CA LYS A 207 18.30 -5.62 5.71
C LYS A 207 17.18 -6.27 6.54
N TYR A 208 16.05 -5.57 6.71
CA TYR A 208 14.86 -6.02 7.42
C TYR A 208 13.64 -5.33 6.81
N ARG A 209 12.45 -5.80 7.11
CA ARG A 209 11.20 -5.25 6.57
C ARG A 209 10.66 -4.09 7.41
N GLU A 210 9.92 -3.19 6.78
CA GLU A 210 9.16 -2.15 7.47
C GLU A 210 8.02 -2.77 8.31
N GLY A 211 7.41 -3.82 7.80
CA GLY A 211 6.30 -4.52 8.41
C GLY A 211 5.60 -5.46 7.44
N LEU A 212 4.38 -5.82 7.80
CA LEU A 212 3.52 -6.69 7.00
C LEU A 212 2.13 -6.06 6.82
N VAL A 213 1.49 -6.38 5.70
CA VAL A 213 0.10 -6.05 5.40
C VAL A 213 -0.68 -7.35 5.25
N TYR A 214 -1.81 -7.42 5.93
CA TYR A 214 -2.75 -8.54 5.91
C TYR A 214 -3.99 -8.08 5.14
N LYS A 215 -4.33 -8.78 4.07
CA LYS A 215 -5.54 -8.51 3.27
C LYS A 215 -6.35 -9.78 3.15
N ALA A 216 -7.62 -9.73 3.55
CA ALA A 216 -8.53 -10.85 3.40
C ALA A 216 -8.73 -11.20 1.91
N GLU A 217 -8.77 -12.50 1.57
CA GLU A 217 -9.05 -13.00 0.23
C GLU A 217 -10.55 -12.90 -0.09
N GLN A 218 -11.02 -11.66 -0.17
CA GLN A 218 -12.39 -11.31 -0.52
C GLN A 218 -12.43 -9.96 -1.23
N GLU A 219 -13.51 -9.63 -1.89
CA GLU A 219 -13.74 -8.30 -2.46
C GLU A 219 -13.84 -7.26 -1.33
N SER A 220 -13.39 -6.03 -1.58
CA SER A 220 -13.24 -4.99 -0.54
C SER A 220 -12.57 -5.55 0.71
N PRO A 221 -11.34 -6.05 0.60
CA PRO A 221 -10.77 -6.89 1.62
C PRO A 221 -10.61 -6.15 2.93
N PHE A 222 -11.13 -6.74 4.01
CA PHE A 222 -10.71 -6.38 5.35
C PHE A 222 -9.17 -6.43 5.42
N SER A 223 -8.56 -5.37 5.88
CA SER A 223 -7.10 -5.26 5.86
C SER A 223 -6.56 -4.48 7.04
N PHE A 224 -5.41 -4.89 7.51
CA PHE A 224 -4.65 -4.20 8.54
C PHE A 224 -3.16 -4.33 8.31
N LYS A 225 -2.36 -3.53 9.02
CA LYS A 225 -0.90 -3.59 8.95
C LYS A 225 -0.27 -3.74 10.34
N THR A 226 0.86 -4.42 10.36
CA THR A 226 1.77 -4.49 11.49
C THR A 226 3.10 -3.83 11.12
N ILE A 227 3.62 -2.96 11.98
CA ILE A 227 4.89 -2.28 11.74
C ILE A 227 5.98 -2.92 12.60
N SER A 228 7.12 -3.20 12.00
CA SER A 228 8.29 -3.77 12.67
C SER A 228 8.82 -2.81 13.75
N ASN A 229 9.04 -3.31 14.95
CA ASN A 229 9.66 -2.55 16.02
C ASN A 229 11.10 -2.16 15.68
N LYS A 230 11.83 -3.04 14.99
CA LYS A 230 13.19 -2.74 14.50
C LYS A 230 13.21 -1.60 13.50
N TYR A 231 12.19 -1.52 12.65
CA TYR A 231 12.04 -0.40 11.72
C TYR A 231 11.75 0.90 12.47
N LEU A 232 10.81 0.90 13.43
CA LEU A 232 10.45 2.09 14.20
C LEU A 232 11.62 2.64 15.01
N LEU A 233 12.41 1.78 15.66
CA LEU A 233 13.58 2.17 16.44
C LEU A 233 14.70 2.81 15.61
N LYS A 234 14.76 2.54 14.31
CA LYS A 234 15.74 3.15 13.41
C LYS A 234 15.28 4.50 12.87
N GLN A 235 13.99 4.77 12.90
CA GLN A 235 13.40 6.05 12.45
C GLN A 235 13.33 7.09 13.59
N ALA A 236 13.51 6.66 14.84
CA ALA A 236 13.59 7.51 16.02
C ALA A 236 15.00 8.06 16.23
#